data_ee4a96fbc0cf3f7d8c96fee87d047a8a
#
_entry.id   ee4a96fbc0cf3f7d8c96fee87d047a8a
#
_cell.length_a   1.000
_cell.length_b   1.000
_cell.length_c   1.000
_cell.angle_alpha   90.00
_cell.angle_beta   90.00
_cell.angle_gamma   90.00
#
_symmetry.space_group_name_H-M   'P 1'
#
loop_
_entity.id
_entity.type
_entity.pdbx_description
1 polymer ?
#
loop_
_entity_poly.entity_id
_entity_poly.type
_entity_poly.pdbx_seq_one_letter_code
_entity_poly.pdbx_strand_id
1 'polypeptide(L)'
;IVEEYQTKNQRIVYKKIENKGIAANTNAAASLATGDYLALADHDDILAPHAMYTMGKAILQLRERGEPDGFLYSDEALFSKSIQRPIVAHFKPDYAPDYLLCCNYICHLAVFQKALWDAVGGERPECDGSQDHDLFLRLIEQVGGAAHVPQVLYYWRVHAGSTSGGTEAKPYVAAAAKKALADHLARTGRTGTVEDGLFPSTYRVKWDIEGDPKVSILIPNKDHTDDLEKCLQSIWKKTTWDNYEIIVIENNSTDPATFAYYEKAKQRYDGLKVVTYPEKGFNFSGINNFGRKAAAGDYLLLLNNDVEVRNGDWLTELLRQCAHKGGAAICGAMLYYPDETLQHAGVITGLGGY
;
A
#
# COMPACT_ATOMS: atom_id res chain seq x y z
N ILE A 1 11.67 -3.26 -41.11
CA ILE A 1 12.56 -3.36 -39.92
C ILE A 1 12.39 -4.76 -39.28
N VAL A 2 11.20 -5.12 -38.76
CA VAL A 2 11.02 -6.39 -38.00
C VAL A 2 11.33 -7.61 -38.90
N GLU A 3 10.84 -7.64 -40.13
CA GLU A 3 11.13 -8.71 -41.11
C GLU A 3 12.63 -8.84 -41.41
N GLU A 4 13.33 -7.70 -41.47
CA GLU A 4 14.80 -7.69 -41.65
C GLU A 4 15.52 -8.32 -40.45
N TYR A 5 15.09 -8.03 -39.24
CA TYR A 5 15.69 -8.65 -38.05
C TYR A 5 15.32 -10.12 -37.90
N GLN A 6 14.11 -10.52 -38.31
CA GLN A 6 13.70 -11.91 -38.32
C GLN A 6 14.60 -12.77 -39.24
N THR A 7 15.03 -12.23 -40.40
CA THR A 7 15.99 -12.94 -41.26
C THR A 7 17.35 -13.12 -40.62
N LYS A 8 17.75 -12.21 -39.72
CA LYS A 8 19.03 -12.27 -39.00
C LYS A 8 18.97 -13.12 -37.72
N ASN A 9 17.80 -13.30 -37.13
CA ASN A 9 17.63 -14.07 -35.91
C ASN A 9 16.30 -14.83 -35.91
N GLN A 10 16.37 -16.15 -36.07
CA GLN A 10 15.19 -17.03 -36.12
C GLN A 10 14.37 -17.09 -34.81
N ARG A 11 14.92 -16.57 -33.71
CA ARG A 11 14.17 -16.43 -32.44
C ARG A 11 13.16 -15.31 -32.47
N ILE A 12 13.23 -14.40 -33.46
CA ILE A 12 12.26 -13.32 -33.64
C ILE A 12 11.06 -13.90 -34.37
N VAL A 13 9.93 -13.98 -33.67
CA VAL A 13 8.64 -14.38 -34.22
C VAL A 13 7.80 -13.14 -34.45
N TYR A 14 7.29 -12.96 -35.67
CA TYR A 14 6.53 -11.79 -36.05
C TYR A 14 5.19 -12.15 -36.69
N LYS A 15 4.14 -11.46 -36.30
CA LYS A 15 2.81 -11.58 -36.91
C LYS A 15 2.21 -10.17 -37.06
N LYS A 16 1.83 -9.83 -38.29
CA LYS A 16 1.06 -8.60 -38.55
C LYS A 16 -0.41 -8.85 -38.26
N ILE A 17 -1.00 -8.03 -37.47
CA ILE A 17 -2.42 -8.08 -37.09
C ILE A 17 -3.08 -6.70 -37.24
N GLU A 18 -4.40 -6.67 -37.25
CA GLU A 18 -5.16 -5.42 -37.06
C GLU A 18 -4.97 -4.91 -35.63
N ASN A 19 -4.77 -3.59 -35.49
CA ASN A 19 -4.68 -2.97 -34.17
C ASN A 19 -6.05 -2.97 -33.48
N LYS A 20 -6.18 -3.69 -32.37
CA LYS A 20 -7.41 -3.84 -31.57
C LYS A 20 -7.26 -3.34 -30.13
N GLY A 21 -6.25 -2.53 -29.85
CA GLY A 21 -5.92 -2.05 -28.53
C GLY A 21 -4.68 -2.74 -27.93
N ILE A 22 -4.21 -2.25 -26.79
CA ILE A 22 -2.96 -2.70 -26.17
C ILE A 22 -3.10 -4.16 -25.75
N ALA A 23 -4.09 -4.47 -24.92
CA ALA A 23 -4.31 -5.82 -24.39
C ALA A 23 -4.51 -6.87 -25.50
N ALA A 24 -5.31 -6.56 -26.52
CA ALA A 24 -5.55 -7.49 -27.62
C ALA A 24 -4.27 -7.76 -28.43
N ASN A 25 -3.44 -6.75 -28.63
CA ASN A 25 -2.17 -6.89 -29.35
C ASN A 25 -1.14 -7.68 -28.53
N THR A 26 -1.05 -7.42 -27.22
CA THR A 26 -0.18 -8.17 -26.30
C THR A 26 -0.61 -9.63 -26.20
N ASN A 27 -1.91 -9.92 -26.11
CA ASN A 27 -2.45 -11.28 -26.12
C ASN A 27 -2.09 -12.03 -27.44
N ALA A 28 -2.18 -11.34 -28.58
CA ALA A 28 -1.80 -11.92 -29.86
C ALA A 28 -0.29 -12.21 -29.93
N ALA A 29 0.56 -11.37 -29.35
CA ALA A 29 1.99 -11.64 -29.25
C ALA A 29 2.29 -12.81 -28.30
N ALA A 30 1.67 -12.83 -27.12
CA ALA A 30 1.82 -13.91 -26.13
C ALA A 30 1.40 -15.28 -26.68
N SER A 31 0.40 -15.32 -27.57
CA SER A 31 -0.02 -16.58 -28.25
C SER A 31 1.04 -17.19 -29.15
N LEU A 32 2.04 -16.44 -29.57
CA LEU A 32 3.17 -16.92 -30.38
C LEU A 32 4.35 -17.39 -29.52
N ALA A 33 4.34 -17.04 -28.21
CA ALA A 33 5.43 -17.38 -27.31
C ALA A 33 5.42 -18.88 -26.97
N THR A 34 6.60 -19.49 -27.03
CA THR A 34 6.83 -20.91 -26.73
C THR A 34 7.66 -21.11 -25.45
N GLY A 35 8.11 -20.02 -24.80
CA GLY A 35 8.90 -20.09 -23.59
C GLY A 35 8.05 -20.40 -22.35
N ASP A 36 8.67 -20.93 -21.31
CA ASP A 36 8.03 -21.22 -20.02
C ASP A 36 7.65 -19.95 -19.27
N TYR A 37 8.36 -18.84 -19.54
CA TYR A 37 8.14 -17.52 -18.96
C TYR A 37 7.87 -16.48 -20.03
N LEU A 38 7.03 -15.51 -19.70
CA LEU A 38 6.79 -14.29 -20.47
C LEU A 38 7.44 -13.11 -19.77
N ALA A 39 8.00 -12.19 -20.55
CA ALA A 39 8.46 -10.88 -20.12
C ALA A 39 7.79 -9.82 -20.98
N LEU A 40 7.13 -8.86 -20.37
CA LEU A 40 6.53 -7.74 -21.09
C LEU A 40 7.57 -6.64 -21.29
N ALA A 41 7.66 -6.11 -22.50
CA ALA A 41 8.55 -5.01 -22.84
C ALA A 41 7.91 -4.13 -23.91
N ASP A 42 7.97 -2.82 -23.70
CA ASP A 42 7.50 -1.84 -24.66
C ASP A 42 8.50 -1.68 -25.81
N HIS A 43 8.00 -1.37 -26.99
CA HIS A 43 8.79 -1.37 -28.24
C HIS A 43 9.80 -0.20 -28.34
N ASP A 44 9.65 0.82 -27.51
CA ASP A 44 10.50 2.03 -27.47
C ASP A 44 11.45 2.06 -26.27
N ASP A 45 11.42 1.04 -25.43
CA ASP A 45 12.22 0.88 -24.23
C ASP A 45 13.50 0.07 -24.42
N ILE A 46 14.31 -0.03 -23.39
CA ILE A 46 15.60 -0.76 -23.44
C ILE A 46 15.72 -1.67 -22.23
N LEU A 47 16.02 -2.95 -22.48
CA LEU A 47 16.42 -3.88 -21.43
C LEU A 47 17.92 -3.70 -21.10
N ALA A 48 18.28 -3.85 -19.83
CA ALA A 48 19.68 -3.97 -19.45
C ALA A 48 20.30 -5.19 -20.16
N PRO A 49 21.56 -5.15 -20.65
CA PRO A 49 22.17 -6.25 -21.39
C PRO A 49 22.15 -7.59 -20.65
N HIS A 50 22.14 -7.56 -19.32
CA HIS A 50 22.12 -8.73 -18.44
C HIS A 50 20.73 -9.07 -17.89
N ALA A 51 19.66 -8.37 -18.29
CA ALA A 51 18.32 -8.50 -17.71
C ALA A 51 17.82 -9.95 -17.73
N MET A 52 17.83 -10.60 -18.89
CA MET A 52 17.35 -11.98 -19.02
C MET A 52 18.19 -12.98 -18.22
N TYR A 53 19.50 -12.78 -18.16
CA TYR A 53 20.36 -13.62 -17.33
C TYR A 53 20.05 -13.46 -15.84
N THR A 54 19.89 -12.24 -15.39
CA THR A 54 19.59 -11.95 -13.98
C THR A 54 18.23 -12.49 -13.55
N MET A 55 17.21 -12.31 -14.38
CA MET A 55 15.88 -12.88 -14.11
C MET A 55 15.90 -14.41 -14.12
N GLY A 56 16.56 -15.03 -15.11
CA GLY A 56 16.70 -16.48 -15.16
C GLY A 56 17.46 -17.06 -13.96
N LYS A 57 18.52 -16.38 -13.52
CA LYS A 57 19.25 -16.75 -12.30
C LYS A 57 18.37 -16.64 -11.06
N ALA A 58 17.59 -15.57 -10.92
CA ALA A 58 16.65 -15.39 -9.81
C ALA A 58 15.61 -16.51 -9.78
N ILE A 59 15.03 -16.87 -10.92
CA ILE A 59 14.09 -18.00 -11.03
C ILE A 59 14.71 -19.30 -10.52
N LEU A 60 15.95 -19.63 -10.95
CA LEU A 60 16.63 -20.84 -10.50
C LEU A 60 16.89 -20.82 -9.00
N GLN A 61 17.29 -19.70 -8.44
CA GLN A 61 17.54 -19.54 -7.01
C GLN A 61 16.26 -19.69 -6.18
N LEU A 62 15.12 -19.15 -6.64
CA LEU A 62 13.82 -19.35 -5.98
C LEU A 62 13.45 -20.83 -5.97
N ARG A 63 13.60 -21.53 -7.09
CA ARG A 63 13.35 -22.99 -7.20
C ARG A 63 14.22 -23.81 -6.25
N GLU A 64 15.52 -23.50 -6.19
CA GLU A 64 16.45 -24.18 -5.28
C GLU A 64 16.07 -24.02 -3.81
N ARG A 65 15.46 -22.85 -3.46
CA ARG A 65 14.97 -22.58 -2.11
C ARG A 65 13.54 -23.07 -1.83
N GLY A 66 12.87 -23.60 -2.87
CA GLY A 66 11.46 -24.00 -2.76
C GLY A 66 10.51 -22.79 -2.59
N GLU A 67 10.93 -21.62 -3.04
CA GLU A 67 10.15 -20.38 -3.00
C GLU A 67 9.36 -20.19 -4.30
N PRO A 68 8.22 -19.48 -4.28
CA PRO A 68 7.43 -19.22 -5.47
C PRO A 68 8.23 -18.48 -6.55
N ASP A 69 8.25 -19.04 -7.75
CA ASP A 69 8.94 -18.48 -8.93
C ASP A 69 7.96 -18.07 -10.05
N GLY A 70 6.67 -18.04 -9.74
CA GLY A 70 5.63 -17.79 -10.73
C GLY A 70 5.58 -16.37 -11.27
N PHE A 71 5.95 -15.37 -10.47
CA PHE A 71 5.97 -13.96 -10.85
C PHE A 71 7.14 -13.23 -10.21
N LEU A 72 7.94 -12.52 -11.02
CA LEU A 72 9.08 -11.73 -10.61
C LEU A 72 9.00 -10.32 -11.23
N TYR A 73 9.57 -9.32 -10.57
CA TYR A 73 9.74 -7.98 -11.12
C TYR A 73 11.07 -7.36 -10.69
N SER A 74 11.53 -6.37 -11.46
CA SER A 74 12.79 -5.65 -11.17
C SER A 74 12.57 -4.16 -10.95
N ASP A 75 13.64 -3.49 -10.51
CA ASP A 75 13.73 -2.04 -10.56
C ASP A 75 13.81 -1.55 -12.01
N GLU A 76 13.49 -0.25 -12.20
CA GLU A 76 13.53 0.40 -13.49
C GLU A 76 14.18 1.79 -13.39
N ALA A 77 14.56 2.36 -14.53
CA ALA A 77 15.03 3.73 -14.59
C ALA A 77 14.43 4.46 -15.80
N LEU A 78 14.03 5.71 -15.61
CA LEU A 78 13.55 6.57 -16.67
C LEU A 78 14.74 7.21 -17.39
N PHE A 79 14.69 7.23 -18.72
CA PHE A 79 15.70 7.91 -19.54
C PHE A 79 15.06 8.62 -20.73
N SER A 80 15.75 9.61 -21.30
CA SER A 80 15.31 10.29 -22.53
C SER A 80 16.28 10.07 -23.68
N LYS A 81 17.54 10.38 -23.50
CA LYS A 81 18.56 10.32 -24.56
C LYS A 81 19.55 9.17 -24.40
N SER A 82 19.90 8.80 -23.18
CA SER A 82 20.94 7.81 -22.89
C SER A 82 20.67 7.11 -21.57
N ILE A 83 20.79 5.77 -21.56
CA ILE A 83 20.69 4.95 -20.35
C ILE A 83 21.86 5.13 -19.39
N GLN A 84 23.01 5.67 -19.84
CA GLN A 84 24.13 6.01 -18.99
C GLN A 84 23.87 7.27 -18.13
N ARG A 85 22.83 8.02 -18.46
CA ARG A 85 22.36 9.21 -17.72
C ARG A 85 20.85 9.14 -17.54
N PRO A 86 20.36 8.26 -16.67
CA PRO A 86 18.94 8.17 -16.39
C PRO A 86 18.45 9.46 -15.73
N ILE A 87 17.17 9.76 -15.93
CA ILE A 87 16.49 10.91 -15.29
C ILE A 87 16.27 10.60 -13.80
N VAL A 88 15.75 9.42 -13.53
CA VAL A 88 15.46 8.91 -12.18
C VAL A 88 15.49 7.39 -12.21
N ALA A 89 15.89 6.76 -11.12
CA ALA A 89 15.73 5.34 -10.89
C ALA A 89 14.59 5.11 -9.90
N HIS A 90 13.72 4.17 -10.21
CA HIS A 90 12.66 3.70 -9.35
C HIS A 90 13.13 2.39 -8.68
N PHE A 91 13.60 2.52 -7.46
CA PHE A 91 13.90 1.38 -6.59
C PHE A 91 12.60 0.95 -5.92
N LYS A 92 12.18 -0.25 -6.19
CA LYS A 92 10.88 -0.79 -5.75
C LYS A 92 11.04 -1.52 -4.42
N PRO A 93 10.00 -1.55 -3.58
CA PRO A 93 10.01 -2.41 -2.40
C PRO A 93 9.88 -3.88 -2.81
N ASP A 94 10.15 -4.79 -1.88
CA ASP A 94 9.64 -6.15 -1.96
C ASP A 94 8.12 -6.13 -2.06
N TYR A 95 7.51 -7.27 -2.43
CA TYR A 95 6.08 -7.31 -2.67
C TYR A 95 5.27 -6.71 -1.52
N ALA A 96 4.59 -5.61 -1.83
CA ALA A 96 3.79 -4.82 -0.89
C ALA A 96 2.34 -4.74 -1.42
N PRO A 97 1.43 -5.62 -0.94
CA PRO A 97 0.08 -5.74 -1.45
C PRO A 97 -0.72 -4.44 -1.37
N ASP A 98 -0.67 -3.73 -0.25
CA ASP A 98 -1.41 -2.49 -0.08
C ASP A 98 -0.85 -1.36 -0.96
N TYR A 99 0.46 -1.36 -1.21
CA TYR A 99 1.06 -0.40 -2.14
C TYR A 99 0.66 -0.69 -3.59
N LEU A 100 0.52 -1.98 -3.97
CA LEU A 100 0.01 -2.34 -5.29
C LEU A 100 -1.46 -1.95 -5.48
N LEU A 101 -2.26 -1.91 -4.41
CA LEU A 101 -3.61 -1.36 -4.46
C LEU A 101 -3.63 0.18 -4.58
N CYS A 102 -2.53 0.84 -4.16
CA CYS A 102 -2.40 2.28 -4.26
C CYS A 102 -1.93 2.74 -5.65
N CYS A 103 -1.02 2.01 -6.27
CA CYS A 103 -0.51 2.28 -7.61
C CYS A 103 0.15 1.04 -8.20
N ASN A 104 0.21 0.95 -9.53
CA ASN A 104 1.01 -0.08 -10.20
C ASN A 104 2.50 0.27 -10.10
N TYR A 105 3.15 -0.06 -8.99
CA TYR A 105 4.59 0.17 -8.83
C TYR A 105 5.46 -0.90 -9.50
N ILE A 106 4.88 -2.05 -9.89
CA ILE A 106 5.62 -3.15 -10.54
C ILE A 106 6.06 -2.76 -11.94
N CYS A 107 5.15 -2.24 -12.76
CA CYS A 107 5.36 -1.81 -14.16
C CYS A 107 6.34 -2.71 -14.93
N HIS A 108 7.60 -2.30 -15.02
CA HIS A 108 8.67 -2.97 -15.79
C HIS A 108 9.89 -3.26 -14.88
N LEU A 109 10.67 -4.29 -15.07
CA LEU A 109 10.41 -5.45 -15.92
C LEU A 109 9.58 -6.45 -15.13
N ALA A 110 8.48 -6.93 -15.70
CA ALA A 110 7.66 -8.00 -15.13
C ALA A 110 7.92 -9.30 -15.90
N VAL A 111 8.21 -10.39 -15.17
CA VAL A 111 8.46 -11.73 -15.71
C VAL A 111 7.62 -12.73 -14.96
N PHE A 112 6.84 -13.54 -15.67
CA PHE A 112 5.93 -14.51 -15.05
C PHE A 112 5.79 -15.79 -15.89
N GLN A 113 5.38 -16.87 -15.25
CA GLN A 113 5.17 -18.13 -15.92
C GLN A 113 4.07 -18.01 -16.98
N LYS A 114 4.32 -18.54 -18.18
CA LYS A 114 3.32 -18.58 -19.25
C LYS A 114 2.06 -19.34 -18.82
N ALA A 115 2.21 -20.40 -18.04
CA ALA A 115 1.07 -21.15 -17.52
C ALA A 115 0.13 -20.29 -16.65
N LEU A 116 0.67 -19.33 -15.90
CA LEU A 116 -0.16 -18.37 -15.12
C LEU A 116 -0.89 -17.39 -16.04
N TRP A 117 -0.21 -16.88 -17.07
CA TRP A 117 -0.84 -16.06 -18.10
C TRP A 117 -2.04 -16.77 -18.74
N ASP A 118 -1.84 -18.03 -19.14
CA ASP A 118 -2.88 -18.84 -19.76
C ASP A 118 -4.04 -19.10 -18.77
N ALA A 119 -3.73 -19.36 -17.50
CA ALA A 119 -4.72 -19.61 -16.46
C ALA A 119 -5.60 -18.39 -16.16
N VAL A 120 -5.04 -17.17 -16.19
CA VAL A 120 -5.82 -15.93 -15.98
C VAL A 120 -6.43 -15.37 -17.26
N GLY A 121 -6.14 -15.96 -18.42
CA GLY A 121 -6.69 -15.57 -19.73
C GLY A 121 -6.05 -14.33 -20.35
N GLY A 122 -4.80 -14.01 -19.98
CA GLY A 122 -4.05 -12.88 -20.52
C GLY A 122 -4.54 -11.50 -20.05
N GLU A 123 -4.22 -10.46 -20.82
CA GLU A 123 -4.70 -9.10 -20.57
C GLU A 123 -6.16 -8.91 -20.98
N ARG A 124 -6.87 -8.06 -20.26
CA ARG A 124 -8.30 -7.75 -20.51
C ARG A 124 -8.45 -6.42 -21.28
N PRO A 125 -9.05 -6.43 -22.50
CA PRO A 125 -9.23 -5.22 -23.30
C PRO A 125 -10.03 -4.11 -22.61
N GLU A 126 -10.96 -4.47 -21.72
CA GLU A 126 -11.73 -3.52 -20.91
C GLU A 126 -10.89 -2.78 -19.86
N CYS A 127 -9.64 -3.21 -19.68
CA CYS A 127 -8.66 -2.58 -18.80
C CYS A 127 -7.55 -1.86 -19.59
N ASP A 128 -7.69 -1.63 -20.91
CA ASP A 128 -6.70 -0.91 -21.71
C ASP A 128 -6.33 0.43 -21.07
N GLY A 129 -5.03 0.67 -20.93
CA GLY A 129 -4.43 1.79 -20.21
C GLY A 129 -4.03 1.49 -18.77
N SER A 130 -4.50 0.35 -18.21
CA SER A 130 -4.09 -0.22 -16.92
C SER A 130 -4.18 -1.75 -16.97
N GLN A 131 -4.01 -2.31 -18.18
CA GLN A 131 -4.11 -3.74 -18.46
C GLN A 131 -3.05 -4.57 -17.73
N ASP A 132 -1.87 -4.00 -17.55
CA ASP A 132 -0.76 -4.57 -16.80
C ASP A 132 -1.06 -4.62 -15.29
N HIS A 133 -1.62 -3.57 -14.72
CA HIS A 133 -2.04 -3.54 -13.30
C HIS A 133 -3.10 -4.62 -13.04
N ASP A 134 -4.12 -4.71 -13.90
CA ASP A 134 -5.13 -5.76 -13.83
C ASP A 134 -4.54 -7.16 -13.94
N LEU A 135 -3.63 -7.36 -14.90
CA LEU A 135 -2.93 -8.62 -15.08
C LEU A 135 -2.14 -9.02 -13.83
N PHE A 136 -1.34 -8.10 -13.29
CA PHE A 136 -0.51 -8.38 -12.12
C PHE A 136 -1.34 -8.76 -10.89
N LEU A 137 -2.45 -8.07 -10.64
CA LEU A 137 -3.38 -8.43 -9.58
C LEU A 137 -3.90 -9.86 -9.75
N ARG A 138 -4.32 -10.25 -10.97
CA ARG A 138 -4.82 -11.61 -11.26
C ARG A 138 -3.74 -12.68 -11.16
N LEU A 139 -2.50 -12.38 -11.58
CA LEU A 139 -1.37 -13.31 -11.41
C LEU A 139 -1.06 -13.54 -9.94
N ILE A 140 -1.01 -12.46 -9.15
CA ILE A 140 -0.76 -12.51 -7.71
C ILE A 140 -1.85 -13.28 -6.96
N GLU A 141 -3.10 -13.17 -7.37
CA GLU A 141 -4.21 -13.97 -6.82
C GLU A 141 -3.96 -15.49 -6.96
N GLN A 142 -3.20 -15.91 -7.97
CA GLN A 142 -2.86 -17.34 -8.18
C GLN A 142 -1.65 -17.80 -7.35
N VAL A 143 -0.65 -16.94 -7.17
CA VAL A 143 0.64 -17.34 -6.59
C VAL A 143 0.92 -16.73 -5.21
N GLY A 144 0.05 -15.84 -4.72
CA GLY A 144 0.14 -15.23 -3.41
C GLY A 144 1.16 -14.09 -3.28
N GLY A 145 1.85 -13.71 -4.37
CA GLY A 145 2.82 -12.62 -4.34
C GLY A 145 3.70 -12.55 -5.57
N ALA A 146 4.73 -11.71 -5.53
CA ALA A 146 5.74 -11.59 -6.57
C ALA A 146 7.13 -11.42 -5.96
N ALA A 147 8.16 -12.01 -6.56
CA ALA A 147 9.54 -11.89 -6.10
C ALA A 147 10.21 -10.64 -6.68
N HIS A 148 10.84 -9.84 -5.84
CA HIS A 148 11.58 -8.66 -6.24
C HIS A 148 13.04 -9.01 -6.58
N VAL A 149 13.51 -8.50 -7.71
CA VAL A 149 14.91 -8.51 -8.12
C VAL A 149 15.44 -7.09 -8.01
N PRO A 150 16.17 -6.73 -6.93
CA PRO A 150 16.54 -5.35 -6.62
C PRO A 150 17.70 -4.86 -7.50
N GLN A 151 17.46 -4.81 -8.78
CA GLN A 151 18.39 -4.32 -9.81
C GLN A 151 17.63 -3.60 -10.91
N VAL A 152 18.20 -2.52 -11.44
CA VAL A 152 17.66 -1.81 -12.60
C VAL A 152 17.91 -2.66 -13.85
N LEU A 153 16.88 -3.38 -14.30
CA LEU A 153 16.93 -4.25 -15.46
C LEU A 153 16.16 -3.70 -16.66
N TYR A 154 15.43 -2.61 -16.48
CA TYR A 154 14.59 -1.98 -17.48
C TYR A 154 14.83 -0.48 -17.52
N TYR A 155 14.88 0.09 -18.73
CA TYR A 155 15.02 1.51 -18.96
C TYR A 155 13.83 2.02 -19.74
N TRP A 156 12.96 2.74 -19.08
CA TRP A 156 11.73 3.31 -19.62
C TRP A 156 12.01 4.64 -20.30
N ARG A 157 11.66 4.73 -21.58
CA ARG A 157 11.91 5.93 -22.38
C ARG A 157 10.84 7.00 -22.18
N VAL A 158 11.28 8.19 -21.80
CA VAL A 158 10.42 9.37 -21.67
C VAL A 158 10.47 10.20 -22.94
N HIS A 159 9.33 10.41 -23.57
CA HIS A 159 9.16 11.29 -24.72
C HIS A 159 7.77 11.99 -24.69
N ALA A 160 7.54 13.00 -25.55
CA ALA A 160 6.31 13.81 -25.53
C ALA A 160 5.00 13.02 -25.76
N GLY A 161 5.06 11.80 -26.29
CA GLY A 161 3.92 10.90 -26.47
C GLY A 161 3.80 9.79 -25.40
N SER A 162 4.75 9.75 -24.46
CA SER A 162 4.78 8.74 -23.39
C SER A 162 3.73 9.04 -22.32
N THR A 163 3.11 8.00 -21.78
CA THR A 163 2.21 8.11 -20.61
C THR A 163 2.95 8.62 -19.36
N SER A 164 4.25 8.43 -19.28
CA SER A 164 5.10 8.93 -18.19
C SER A 164 5.42 10.43 -18.25
N GLY A 165 5.18 11.11 -19.39
CA GLY A 165 5.48 12.53 -19.59
C GLY A 165 4.30 13.49 -19.44
N GLY A 166 3.09 13.00 -19.22
CA GLY A 166 1.87 13.82 -19.21
C GLY A 166 1.29 14.05 -17.82
N THR A 167 1.12 15.30 -17.44
CA THR A 167 0.41 15.73 -16.22
C THR A 167 -1.10 15.51 -16.27
N GLU A 168 -1.65 15.16 -17.43
CA GLU A 168 -3.07 14.81 -17.59
C GLU A 168 -3.20 13.29 -17.76
N ALA A 169 -3.48 12.60 -16.66
CA ALA A 169 -3.93 11.21 -16.73
C ALA A 169 -5.17 11.16 -17.63
N LYS A 170 -5.08 10.43 -18.75
CA LYS A 170 -6.21 10.26 -19.65
C LYS A 170 -7.36 9.66 -18.84
N PRO A 171 -8.58 10.22 -18.82
CA PRO A 171 -9.67 9.78 -17.93
C PRO A 171 -9.97 8.27 -18.03
N TYR A 172 -9.77 7.67 -19.20
CA TYR A 172 -10.00 6.24 -19.40
C TYR A 172 -8.99 5.35 -18.63
N VAL A 173 -7.74 5.81 -18.44
CA VAL A 173 -6.70 5.07 -17.68
C VAL A 173 -7.10 4.95 -16.22
N ALA A 174 -7.52 6.07 -15.61
CA ALA A 174 -7.98 6.06 -14.22
C ALA A 174 -9.24 5.19 -14.04
N ALA A 175 -10.17 5.23 -15.00
CA ALA A 175 -11.36 4.37 -14.97
C ALA A 175 -10.99 2.88 -15.09
N ALA A 176 -10.07 2.53 -15.98
CA ALA A 176 -9.58 1.16 -16.15
C ALA A 176 -8.87 0.65 -14.89
N ALA A 177 -8.02 1.46 -14.26
CA ALA A 177 -7.34 1.09 -13.02
C ALA A 177 -8.32 0.90 -11.85
N LYS A 178 -9.28 1.83 -11.67
CA LYS A 178 -10.32 1.68 -10.64
C LYS A 178 -11.17 0.43 -10.88
N LYS A 179 -11.48 0.10 -12.15
CA LYS A 179 -12.16 -1.15 -12.49
C LYS A 179 -11.31 -2.37 -12.14
N ALA A 180 -10.03 -2.39 -12.48
CA ALA A 180 -9.11 -3.48 -12.17
C ALA A 180 -9.05 -3.75 -10.66
N LEU A 181 -8.93 -2.68 -9.86
CA LEU A 181 -8.93 -2.76 -8.40
C LEU A 181 -10.26 -3.24 -7.84
N ALA A 182 -11.38 -2.71 -8.31
CA ALA A 182 -12.71 -3.14 -7.86
C ALA A 182 -12.98 -4.63 -8.19
N ASP A 183 -12.59 -5.07 -9.38
CA ASP A 183 -12.68 -6.47 -9.79
C ASP A 183 -11.79 -7.37 -8.92
N HIS A 184 -10.58 -6.90 -8.55
CA HIS A 184 -9.69 -7.59 -7.61
C HIS A 184 -10.33 -7.76 -6.23
N LEU A 185 -10.92 -6.69 -5.68
CA LEU A 185 -11.62 -6.77 -4.40
C LEU A 185 -12.74 -7.82 -4.45
N ALA A 186 -13.55 -7.78 -5.51
CA ALA A 186 -14.64 -8.74 -5.70
C ALA A 186 -14.14 -10.19 -5.79
N ARG A 187 -13.08 -10.47 -6.58
CA ARG A 187 -12.48 -11.81 -6.72
C ARG A 187 -11.90 -12.34 -5.41
N THR A 188 -11.30 -11.47 -4.61
CA THR A 188 -10.70 -11.84 -3.32
C THR A 188 -11.70 -11.86 -2.16
N GLY A 189 -12.96 -11.48 -2.41
CA GLY A 189 -14.03 -11.41 -1.41
C GLY A 189 -13.74 -10.36 -0.34
N ARG A 190 -13.09 -9.26 -0.73
CA ARG A 190 -12.85 -8.06 0.10
C ARG A 190 -13.84 -6.98 -0.33
N THR A 191 -14.32 -6.19 0.61
CA THR A 191 -15.32 -5.14 0.35
C THR A 191 -14.76 -3.76 0.60
N GLY A 192 -15.09 -2.83 -0.28
CA GLY A 192 -14.64 -1.44 -0.21
C GLY A 192 -14.87 -0.70 -1.51
N THR A 193 -14.67 0.60 -1.47
CA THR A 193 -14.80 1.49 -2.63
C THR A 193 -13.43 1.98 -3.08
N VAL A 194 -13.16 1.96 -4.38
CA VAL A 194 -11.92 2.48 -4.96
C VAL A 194 -12.11 3.94 -5.35
N GLU A 195 -11.35 4.81 -4.71
CA GLU A 195 -11.35 6.27 -4.93
C GLU A 195 -10.02 6.71 -5.57
N ASP A 196 -9.98 7.94 -6.10
CA ASP A 196 -8.71 8.54 -6.53
C ASP A 196 -7.84 8.85 -5.30
N GLY A 197 -6.54 8.64 -5.42
CA GLY A 197 -5.56 8.98 -4.39
C GLY A 197 -5.20 10.47 -4.39
N LEU A 198 -4.17 10.83 -3.61
CA LEU A 198 -3.70 12.22 -3.50
C LEU A 198 -2.96 12.73 -4.74
N PHE A 199 -2.43 11.83 -5.55
CA PHE A 199 -1.64 12.15 -6.73
C PHE A 199 -2.22 11.48 -7.98
N PRO A 200 -1.99 12.01 -9.18
CA PRO A 200 -2.39 11.35 -10.41
C PRO A 200 -1.87 9.91 -10.48
N SER A 201 -2.69 9.00 -11.01
CA SER A 201 -2.40 7.56 -11.14
C SER A 201 -2.17 6.84 -9.80
N THR A 202 -2.63 7.42 -8.69
CA THR A 202 -2.73 6.75 -7.40
C THR A 202 -4.18 6.55 -7.00
N TYR A 203 -4.44 5.51 -6.22
CA TYR A 203 -5.78 5.10 -5.81
C TYR A 203 -5.80 4.85 -4.31
N ARG A 204 -6.98 4.91 -3.73
CA ARG A 204 -7.24 4.58 -2.35
C ARG A 204 -8.39 3.60 -2.28
N VAL A 205 -8.17 2.50 -1.59
CA VAL A 205 -9.26 1.60 -1.22
C VAL A 205 -9.84 2.06 0.12
N LYS A 206 -11.08 2.49 0.09
CA LYS A 206 -11.86 2.81 1.28
C LYS A 206 -12.59 1.54 1.71
N TRP A 207 -11.95 0.80 2.62
CA TRP A 207 -12.46 -0.48 3.10
C TRP A 207 -13.76 -0.34 3.85
N ASP A 208 -14.67 -1.28 3.67
CA ASP A 208 -15.85 -1.40 4.52
C ASP A 208 -15.44 -1.97 5.88
N ILE A 209 -15.96 -1.39 6.95
CA ILE A 209 -15.73 -1.88 8.31
C ILE A 209 -16.71 -3.02 8.56
N GLU A 210 -16.21 -4.18 8.99
CA GLU A 210 -17.05 -5.31 9.36
C GLU A 210 -17.67 -5.11 10.74
N GLY A 211 -19.00 -5.03 10.81
CA GLY A 211 -19.73 -4.85 12.06
C GLY A 211 -19.66 -3.42 12.62
N ASP A 212 -19.75 -3.34 13.95
CA ASP A 212 -19.64 -2.11 14.73
C ASP A 212 -18.60 -2.29 15.85
N PRO A 213 -17.31 -2.44 15.50
CA PRO A 213 -16.27 -2.75 16.48
C PRO A 213 -16.05 -1.62 17.48
N LYS A 214 -15.94 -1.99 18.74
CA LYS A 214 -15.65 -1.03 19.82
C LYS A 214 -14.16 -0.73 19.92
N VAL A 215 -13.81 0.54 20.06
CA VAL A 215 -12.43 1.00 20.25
C VAL A 215 -12.21 1.44 21.69
N SER A 216 -11.19 0.91 22.35
CA SER A 216 -10.71 1.42 23.64
C SER A 216 -9.51 2.34 23.41
N ILE A 217 -9.66 3.63 23.69
CA ILE A 217 -8.60 4.64 23.58
C ILE A 217 -7.88 4.70 24.92
N LEU A 218 -6.61 4.29 24.94
CA LEU A 218 -5.75 4.28 26.11
C LEU A 218 -4.86 5.51 26.13
N ILE A 219 -4.99 6.35 27.17
CA ILE A 219 -4.26 7.61 27.30
C ILE A 219 -3.45 7.60 28.60
N PRO A 220 -2.14 7.27 28.58
CA PRO A 220 -1.28 7.50 29.74
C PRO A 220 -1.22 8.98 30.10
N ASN A 221 -1.38 9.30 31.38
CA ASN A 221 -1.28 10.68 31.87
C ASN A 221 -0.54 10.75 33.18
N LYS A 222 0.25 11.81 33.36
CA LYS A 222 0.86 12.20 34.61
C LYS A 222 0.85 13.72 34.72
N ASP A 223 0.09 14.24 35.67
CA ASP A 223 -0.12 15.69 35.78
C ASP A 223 -0.66 16.26 34.44
N HIS A 224 -0.11 17.27 33.80
CA HIS A 224 -0.43 17.77 32.44
C HIS A 224 -1.94 17.82 32.11
N THR A 225 -2.77 18.33 33.01
CA THR A 225 -4.24 18.34 32.87
C THR A 225 -4.73 19.22 31.71
N ASP A 226 -3.98 20.27 31.36
CA ASP A 226 -4.33 21.17 30.27
C ASP A 226 -4.20 20.51 28.90
N ASP A 227 -3.16 19.70 28.72
CA ASP A 227 -2.94 18.94 27.47
C ASP A 227 -3.97 17.81 27.37
N LEU A 228 -4.19 17.08 28.47
CA LEU A 228 -5.23 16.06 28.52
C LEU A 228 -6.62 16.62 28.24
N GLU A 229 -6.97 17.82 28.77
CA GLU A 229 -8.26 18.45 28.47
C GLU A 229 -8.42 18.77 26.97
N LYS A 230 -7.38 19.31 26.32
CA LYS A 230 -7.42 19.56 24.86
C LYS A 230 -7.60 18.26 24.07
N CYS A 231 -6.86 17.21 24.46
CA CYS A 231 -6.96 15.90 23.85
C CYS A 231 -8.40 15.35 23.97
N LEU A 232 -8.92 15.24 25.19
CA LEU A 232 -10.27 14.72 25.46
C LEU A 232 -11.36 15.56 24.76
N GLN A 233 -11.23 16.88 24.81
CA GLN A 233 -12.18 17.78 24.16
C GLN A 233 -12.18 17.62 22.64
N SER A 234 -10.99 17.42 22.04
CA SER A 234 -10.87 17.22 20.60
C SER A 234 -11.49 15.88 20.15
N ILE A 235 -11.27 14.81 20.92
CA ILE A 235 -11.90 13.51 20.68
C ILE A 235 -13.41 13.64 20.76
N TRP A 236 -13.92 14.18 21.88
CA TRP A 236 -15.36 14.30 22.14
C TRP A 236 -16.10 15.14 21.11
N LYS A 237 -15.51 16.25 20.68
CA LYS A 237 -16.17 17.17 19.74
C LYS A 237 -16.09 16.74 18.29
N LYS A 238 -15.03 16.04 17.90
CA LYS A 238 -14.75 15.80 16.48
C LYS A 238 -15.00 14.37 16.03
N THR A 239 -14.82 13.37 16.89
CA THR A 239 -14.92 11.95 16.48
C THR A 239 -16.33 11.61 16.00
N THR A 240 -16.42 11.06 14.81
CA THR A 240 -17.68 10.64 14.18
C THR A 240 -18.00 9.15 14.34
N TRP A 241 -17.07 8.35 14.82
CA TRP A 241 -17.32 6.97 15.22
C TRP A 241 -17.83 6.92 16.63
N ASP A 242 -19.01 6.35 16.86
CA ASP A 242 -19.71 6.45 18.17
C ASP A 242 -19.32 5.32 19.13
N ASN A 243 -18.89 4.15 18.62
CA ASN A 243 -18.62 2.98 19.46
C ASN A 243 -17.17 2.98 19.98
N TYR A 244 -16.89 3.86 20.93
CA TYR A 244 -15.59 3.90 21.61
C TYR A 244 -15.74 4.15 23.12
N GLU A 245 -14.67 3.91 23.86
CA GLU A 245 -14.48 4.31 25.24
C GLU A 245 -13.09 4.94 25.43
N ILE A 246 -12.95 5.79 26.44
CA ILE A 246 -11.67 6.42 26.77
C ILE A 246 -11.21 5.93 28.16
N ILE A 247 -9.96 5.48 28.24
CA ILE A 247 -9.34 5.02 29.48
C ILE A 247 -8.10 5.87 29.72
N VAL A 248 -8.18 6.81 30.64
CA VAL A 248 -7.01 7.55 31.12
C VAL A 248 -6.28 6.68 32.14
N ILE A 249 -4.99 6.48 31.91
CA ILE A 249 -4.13 5.69 32.79
C ILE A 249 -3.28 6.66 33.60
N GLU A 250 -3.72 6.90 34.84
CA GLU A 250 -3.02 7.75 35.79
C GLU A 250 -1.67 7.12 36.19
N ASN A 251 -0.58 7.83 35.93
CA ASN A 251 0.78 7.34 36.15
C ASN A 251 1.55 8.17 37.17
N ASN A 252 1.23 8.04 38.46
CA ASN A 252 1.97 8.66 39.58
C ASN A 252 1.98 10.19 39.53
N SER A 253 0.84 10.82 39.28
CA SER A 253 0.67 12.25 39.37
C SER A 253 0.92 12.73 40.81
N THR A 254 1.47 13.93 40.94
CA THR A 254 1.84 14.51 42.23
C THR A 254 1.02 15.75 42.58
N ASP A 255 0.41 16.38 41.58
CA ASP A 255 -0.46 17.55 41.79
C ASP A 255 -1.87 17.12 42.20
N PRO A 256 -2.37 17.51 43.38
CA PRO A 256 -3.74 17.25 43.79
C PRO A 256 -4.81 17.77 42.81
N ALA A 257 -4.49 18.83 42.05
CA ALA A 257 -5.39 19.38 41.05
C ALA A 257 -5.68 18.37 39.92
N THR A 258 -4.75 17.47 39.61
CA THR A 258 -4.90 16.42 38.64
C THR A 258 -6.03 15.46 39.01
N PHE A 259 -6.10 15.03 40.26
CA PHE A 259 -7.15 14.12 40.73
C PHE A 259 -8.53 14.82 40.75
N ALA A 260 -8.56 16.10 41.14
CA ALA A 260 -9.78 16.89 41.06
C ALA A 260 -10.26 17.09 39.63
N TYR A 261 -9.34 17.23 38.70
CA TYR A 261 -9.63 17.27 37.26
C TYR A 261 -10.24 15.95 36.78
N TYR A 262 -9.67 14.79 37.14
CA TYR A 262 -10.21 13.51 36.73
C TYR A 262 -11.67 13.31 37.15
N GLU A 263 -12.04 13.73 38.36
CA GLU A 263 -13.43 13.61 38.81
C GLU A 263 -14.38 14.51 37.99
N LYS A 264 -13.94 15.70 37.60
CA LYS A 264 -14.70 16.57 36.69
C LYS A 264 -14.79 15.99 35.27
N ALA A 265 -13.70 15.45 34.77
CA ALA A 265 -13.65 14.87 33.43
C ALA A 265 -14.59 13.66 33.30
N LYS A 266 -14.66 12.79 34.30
CA LYS A 266 -15.62 11.65 34.33
C LYS A 266 -17.09 12.10 34.27
N GLN A 267 -17.42 13.27 34.85
CA GLN A 267 -18.78 13.82 34.79
C GLN A 267 -19.09 14.48 33.44
N ARG A 268 -18.06 14.96 32.75
CA ARG A 268 -18.18 15.71 31.50
C ARG A 268 -18.18 14.84 30.29
N TYR A 269 -17.34 13.79 30.28
CA TYR A 269 -17.13 12.90 29.14
C TYR A 269 -17.74 11.53 29.45
N ASP A 270 -18.86 11.22 28.83
CA ASP A 270 -19.53 9.95 29.05
C ASP A 270 -18.63 8.79 28.60
N GLY A 271 -18.62 7.69 29.36
CA GLY A 271 -17.76 6.53 29.10
C GLY A 271 -16.28 6.71 29.47
N LEU A 272 -15.85 7.88 30.00
CA LEU A 272 -14.47 8.09 30.45
C LEU A 272 -14.20 7.26 31.72
N LYS A 273 -13.17 6.45 31.67
CA LYS A 273 -12.62 5.71 32.82
C LYS A 273 -11.25 6.27 33.19
N VAL A 274 -10.93 6.29 34.50
CA VAL A 274 -9.59 6.58 34.99
C VAL A 274 -9.14 5.40 35.84
N VAL A 275 -7.97 4.83 35.50
CA VAL A 275 -7.36 3.71 36.22
C VAL A 275 -5.96 4.11 36.69
N THR A 276 -5.58 3.77 37.92
CA THR A 276 -4.30 4.15 38.49
C THR A 276 -3.27 3.03 38.32
N TYR A 277 -2.18 3.31 37.62
CA TYR A 277 -1.06 2.40 37.46
C TYR A 277 -0.33 2.22 38.81
N PRO A 278 -0.20 0.96 39.30
CA PRO A 278 0.26 0.74 40.68
C PRO A 278 1.78 0.84 40.85
N GLU A 279 2.55 0.73 39.78
CA GLU A 279 4.00 0.72 39.87
C GLU A 279 4.56 2.15 39.79
N LYS A 280 5.72 2.37 40.42
CA LYS A 280 6.40 3.66 40.40
C LYS A 280 7.28 3.82 39.16
N GLY A 281 7.37 5.07 38.68
CA GLY A 281 8.21 5.43 37.54
C GLY A 281 7.48 5.35 36.20
N PHE A 282 8.24 5.54 35.12
CA PHE A 282 7.72 5.55 33.77
C PHE A 282 8.12 4.27 33.04
N ASN A 283 7.14 3.46 32.69
CA ASN A 283 7.27 2.30 31.82
C ASN A 283 6.10 2.29 30.82
N PHE A 284 6.32 2.84 29.63
CA PHE A 284 5.27 3.01 28.63
C PHE A 284 4.54 1.69 28.32
N SER A 285 5.29 0.60 28.12
CA SER A 285 4.69 -0.72 27.85
C SER A 285 3.90 -1.25 29.04
N GLY A 286 4.44 -1.11 30.26
CA GLY A 286 3.77 -1.52 31.51
C GLY A 286 2.47 -0.78 31.73
N ILE A 287 2.47 0.55 31.53
CA ILE A 287 1.31 1.43 31.70
C ILE A 287 0.21 1.01 30.68
N ASN A 288 0.53 0.87 29.41
CA ASN A 288 -0.45 0.50 28.39
C ASN A 288 -0.97 -0.95 28.58
N ASN A 289 -0.11 -1.90 28.95
CA ASN A 289 -0.52 -3.26 29.30
C ASN A 289 -1.46 -3.31 30.50
N PHE A 290 -1.26 -2.41 31.47
CA PHE A 290 -2.17 -2.26 32.60
C PHE A 290 -3.52 -1.67 32.15
N GLY A 291 -3.51 -0.58 31.37
CA GLY A 291 -4.74 0.05 30.84
C GLY A 291 -5.57 -0.92 30.01
N ARG A 292 -4.93 -1.78 29.21
CA ARG A 292 -5.61 -2.81 28.42
C ARG A 292 -6.51 -3.73 29.27
N LYS A 293 -6.17 -3.96 30.53
CA LYS A 293 -6.99 -4.84 31.41
C LYS A 293 -8.36 -4.21 31.74
N ALA A 294 -8.50 -2.90 31.60
CA ALA A 294 -9.75 -2.19 31.81
C ALA A 294 -10.53 -1.96 30.50
N ALA A 295 -9.90 -2.29 29.37
CA ALA A 295 -10.48 -2.10 28.03
C ALA A 295 -11.50 -3.19 27.72
N ALA A 296 -12.61 -2.78 27.11
CA ALA A 296 -13.69 -3.66 26.65
C ALA A 296 -13.86 -3.63 25.11
N GLY A 297 -12.99 -2.89 24.40
CA GLY A 297 -13.04 -2.76 22.96
C GLY A 297 -12.38 -3.93 22.23
N ASP A 298 -12.83 -4.14 21.02
CA ASP A 298 -12.27 -5.10 20.05
C ASP A 298 -10.91 -4.64 19.55
N TYR A 299 -10.74 -3.32 19.47
CA TYR A 299 -9.50 -2.63 19.06
C TYR A 299 -8.98 -1.74 20.16
N LEU A 300 -7.66 -1.66 20.26
CA LEU A 300 -6.95 -0.78 21.18
C LEU A 300 -6.28 0.35 20.41
N LEU A 301 -6.51 1.58 20.82
CA LEU A 301 -5.80 2.75 20.33
C LEU A 301 -4.90 3.30 21.44
N LEU A 302 -3.59 3.30 21.22
CA LEU A 302 -2.62 3.92 22.11
C LEU A 302 -2.45 5.37 21.71
N LEU A 303 -2.80 6.31 22.59
CA LEU A 303 -2.80 7.74 22.29
C LEU A 303 -2.06 8.52 23.40
N ASN A 304 -1.19 9.43 23.02
CA ASN A 304 -0.58 10.35 23.97
C ASN A 304 -1.59 11.40 24.42
N ASN A 305 -1.39 11.95 25.63
CA ASN A 305 -2.27 12.95 26.22
C ASN A 305 -2.14 14.36 25.60
N ASP A 306 -1.13 14.61 24.78
CA ASP A 306 -0.82 15.88 24.11
C ASP A 306 -1.23 15.91 22.61
N VAL A 307 -2.04 14.95 22.18
CA VAL A 307 -2.53 14.85 20.80
C VAL A 307 -3.90 15.50 20.66
N GLU A 308 -4.11 16.28 19.60
CA GLU A 308 -5.41 16.82 19.24
C GLU A 308 -5.93 16.19 17.94
N VAL A 309 -7.17 15.74 17.94
CA VAL A 309 -7.85 15.20 16.75
C VAL A 309 -8.01 16.31 15.71
N ARG A 310 -7.55 16.03 14.48
CA ARG A 310 -7.66 16.95 13.36
C ARG A 310 -8.98 16.78 12.59
N ASN A 311 -9.25 15.57 12.12
CA ASN A 311 -10.38 15.20 11.27
C ASN A 311 -11.41 14.38 12.04
N GLY A 312 -12.70 14.57 11.79
CA GLY A 312 -13.76 13.82 12.51
C GLY A 312 -13.76 12.31 12.23
N ASP A 313 -13.37 11.92 11.05
CA ASP A 313 -13.32 10.54 10.57
C ASP A 313 -12.02 9.78 10.92
N TRP A 314 -11.13 10.37 11.71
CA TRP A 314 -9.82 9.81 12.05
C TRP A 314 -9.88 8.38 12.59
N LEU A 315 -10.81 8.10 13.49
CA LEU A 315 -10.98 6.78 14.10
C LEU A 315 -11.58 5.78 13.10
N THR A 316 -12.55 6.22 12.31
CA THR A 316 -13.12 5.46 11.20
C THR A 316 -12.05 5.05 10.19
N GLU A 317 -11.15 5.96 9.84
CA GLU A 317 -10.08 5.69 8.88
C GLU A 317 -9.04 4.70 9.40
N LEU A 318 -8.70 4.76 10.70
CA LEU A 318 -7.85 3.74 11.34
C LEU A 318 -8.54 2.37 11.36
N LEU A 319 -9.82 2.32 11.71
CA LEU A 319 -10.63 1.10 11.69
C LEU A 319 -10.73 0.49 10.29
N ARG A 320 -10.88 1.32 9.25
CA ARG A 320 -10.91 0.84 7.86
C ARG A 320 -9.68 0.04 7.49
N GLN A 321 -8.52 0.33 8.07
CA GLN A 321 -7.29 -0.43 7.79
C GLN A 321 -7.19 -1.75 8.55
N CYS A 322 -7.90 -1.89 9.66
CA CYS A 322 -7.81 -3.05 10.54
C CYS A 322 -9.06 -3.94 10.53
N ALA A 323 -10.24 -3.34 10.46
CA ALA A 323 -11.53 -4.01 10.68
C ALA A 323 -12.20 -4.47 9.38
N HIS A 324 -11.46 -5.17 8.54
CA HIS A 324 -11.97 -5.84 7.34
C HIS A 324 -11.23 -7.14 7.08
N LYS A 325 -11.74 -7.98 6.19
CA LYS A 325 -11.10 -9.25 5.82
C LYS A 325 -9.70 -9.03 5.27
N GLY A 326 -8.69 -9.55 5.96
CA GLY A 326 -7.28 -9.37 5.63
C GLY A 326 -6.72 -7.99 6.00
N GLY A 327 -7.37 -7.28 6.92
CA GLY A 327 -6.92 -6.00 7.44
C GLY A 327 -5.62 -6.08 8.20
N ALA A 328 -4.98 -4.94 8.38
CA ALA A 328 -3.72 -4.82 9.10
C ALA A 328 -3.90 -5.12 10.60
N ALA A 329 -2.95 -5.82 11.20
CA ALA A 329 -2.95 -6.06 12.64
C ALA A 329 -2.65 -4.79 13.45
N ILE A 330 -1.92 -3.84 12.87
CA ILE A 330 -1.54 -2.56 13.47
C ILE A 330 -1.60 -1.48 12.39
N CYS A 331 -2.22 -0.34 12.72
CA CYS A 331 -2.26 0.84 11.86
C CYS A 331 -1.83 2.07 12.66
N GLY A 332 -0.99 2.91 12.08
CA GLY A 332 -0.55 4.18 12.65
C GLY A 332 -1.08 5.38 11.87
N ALA A 333 -1.46 6.44 12.57
CA ALA A 333 -1.86 7.68 11.95
C ALA A 333 -0.65 8.49 11.45
N MET A 334 -0.86 9.28 10.40
CA MET A 334 0.06 10.35 10.03
C MET A 334 -0.11 11.51 11.02
N LEU A 335 1.00 12.03 11.54
CA LEU A 335 1.01 13.07 12.55
C LEU A 335 1.57 14.38 11.98
N TYR A 336 1.00 15.50 12.43
CA TYR A 336 1.41 16.84 12.06
C TYR A 336 1.77 17.64 13.29
N TYR A 337 2.72 18.55 13.16
CA TYR A 337 2.92 19.62 14.13
C TYR A 337 1.81 20.69 14.02
N PRO A 338 1.64 21.54 15.05
CA PRO A 338 0.64 22.63 15.00
C PRO A 338 0.81 23.60 13.83
N ASP A 339 2.00 23.71 13.28
CA ASP A 339 2.33 24.54 12.09
C ASP A 339 2.06 23.85 10.74
N GLU A 340 1.34 22.73 10.75
CA GLU A 340 1.02 21.91 9.57
C GLU A 340 2.20 21.18 8.93
N THR A 341 3.39 21.22 9.52
CA THR A 341 4.51 20.40 9.05
C THR A 341 4.35 18.96 9.50
N LEU A 342 4.87 18.03 8.70
CA LEU A 342 4.76 16.59 8.96
C LEU A 342 5.67 16.19 10.13
N GLN A 343 5.10 15.57 11.17
CA GLN A 343 5.84 15.01 12.29
C GLN A 343 6.21 13.55 12.04
N HIS A 344 5.24 12.75 11.59
CA HIS A 344 5.41 11.30 11.40
C HIS A 344 4.51 10.79 10.27
N ALA A 345 5.07 9.96 9.38
CA ALA A 345 4.35 9.35 8.27
C ALA A 345 4.69 7.85 8.09
N GLY A 346 5.14 7.19 9.12
CA GLY A 346 5.49 5.77 9.11
C GLY A 346 6.97 5.51 9.41
N VAL A 347 7.29 4.24 9.58
CA VAL A 347 8.65 3.74 9.82
C VAL A 347 8.97 2.70 8.76
N ILE A 348 10.08 2.89 8.06
CA ILE A 348 10.60 1.90 7.10
C ILE A 348 11.60 1.03 7.86
N THR A 349 11.25 -0.24 8.06
CA THR A 349 12.12 -1.19 8.76
C THR A 349 13.42 -1.40 7.99
N GLY A 350 14.55 -1.44 8.72
CA GLY A 350 15.89 -1.59 8.13
C GLY A 350 16.52 -0.29 7.63
N LEU A 351 15.77 0.83 7.56
CA LEU A 351 16.32 2.13 7.25
C LEU A 351 16.78 2.85 8.54
N GLY A 352 17.99 3.41 8.54
CA GLY A 352 18.51 4.12 9.71
C GLY A 352 18.87 3.25 10.91
N GLY A 353 18.87 1.92 10.76
CA GLY A 353 19.25 0.98 11.82
C GLY A 353 18.11 0.62 12.79
N TYR A 354 16.85 0.82 12.39
CA TYR A 354 15.65 0.44 13.14
C TYR A 354 15.06 -0.88 12.63
#